data_c9127794ad9cf6921297d7c0b14bc01c
#
_entry.id   c9127794ad9cf6921297d7c0b14bc01c
#
_cell.length_a   1.000
_cell.length_b   1.000
_cell.length_c   1.000
_cell.angle_alpha   90.00
_cell.angle_beta   90.00
_cell.angle_gamma   90.00
#
_symmetry.space_group_name_H-M   'P 1'
#
loop_
_entity.id
_entity.type
_entity.pdbx_description
1 polymer ?
#
loop_
_entity_poly.entity_id
_entity_poly.type
_entity_poly.pdbx_seq_one_letter_code
_entity_poly.pdbx_strand_id
1 'polypeptide(L)'
;GGDYWLKVRAESGGETVVDSVFVHVLGEQVLAPVPEGLVDGINYIDETTVQLVLYAPMKENVFVIGDFNNWVPYTDYRMAKDGDRWWFTLTDLVPGKEYGFQYQVDSDVIIADPYTEKTLDPKDRGIPEATYPNLKPYPEGLTSGITAVLQTGQENYDWVNASFDAPPQEELVIYELLVRDFIAAHDYKTLTDTLNYF
;
A
#
# COMPACT_ATOMS: atom_id res chain seq x y z
N GLY A 1 5.68 -26.78 -4.86
CA GLY A 1 6.00 -25.44 -5.39
C GLY A 1 7.32 -24.93 -4.84
N GLY A 2 7.79 -23.80 -5.33
CA GLY A 2 8.97 -23.14 -4.83
C GLY A 2 9.41 -21.98 -5.71
N ASP A 3 10.32 -21.19 -5.17
CA ASP A 3 10.84 -19.98 -5.78
C ASP A 3 12.26 -20.23 -6.29
N TYR A 4 12.54 -19.82 -7.51
CA TYR A 4 13.80 -20.11 -8.20
C TYR A 4 14.32 -18.87 -8.93
N TRP A 5 15.65 -18.70 -8.91
CA TRP A 5 16.34 -17.75 -9.77
C TRP A 5 17.07 -18.54 -10.86
N LEU A 6 16.59 -18.43 -12.08
CA LEU A 6 17.28 -18.96 -13.26
C LEU A 6 18.35 -17.96 -13.68
N LYS A 7 19.61 -18.39 -13.69
CA LYS A 7 20.75 -17.53 -14.05
C LYS A 7 21.36 -18.00 -15.35
N VAL A 8 21.58 -17.06 -16.25
CA VAL A 8 22.34 -17.28 -17.50
C VAL A 8 23.67 -16.52 -17.37
N ARG A 9 24.77 -17.22 -17.64
CA ARG A 9 26.10 -16.65 -17.65
C ARG A 9 26.67 -16.77 -19.03
N ALA A 10 27.14 -15.67 -19.61
CA ALA A 10 27.85 -15.61 -20.88
C ALA A 10 29.28 -15.12 -20.66
N GLU A 11 30.25 -15.77 -21.29
CA GLU A 11 31.67 -15.41 -21.21
C GLU A 11 32.21 -15.21 -22.62
N SER A 12 32.90 -14.09 -22.84
CA SER A 12 33.59 -13.78 -24.12
C SER A 12 34.76 -12.84 -23.87
N GLY A 13 35.94 -13.16 -24.39
CA GLY A 13 37.10 -12.28 -24.34
C GLY A 13 37.60 -11.94 -22.91
N GLY A 14 37.29 -12.77 -21.92
CA GLY A 14 37.63 -12.52 -20.49
C GLY A 14 36.60 -11.69 -19.73
N GLU A 15 35.55 -11.28 -20.40
CA GLU A 15 34.38 -10.63 -19.76
C GLU A 15 33.30 -11.66 -19.44
N THR A 16 32.63 -11.47 -18.32
CA THR A 16 31.50 -12.28 -17.87
C THR A 16 30.27 -11.40 -17.67
N VAL A 17 29.18 -11.77 -18.32
CA VAL A 17 27.85 -11.16 -18.09
C VAL A 17 26.92 -12.20 -17.47
N VAL A 18 26.19 -11.80 -16.43
CA VAL A 18 25.19 -12.65 -15.77
C VAL A 18 23.84 -11.94 -15.83
N ASP A 19 22.83 -12.65 -16.29
CA ASP A 19 21.44 -12.22 -16.20
C ASP A 19 20.63 -13.26 -15.40
N SER A 20 19.53 -12.84 -14.78
CA SER A 20 18.71 -13.72 -13.97
C SER A 20 17.22 -13.36 -14.07
N VAL A 21 16.39 -14.41 -14.09
CA VAL A 21 14.94 -14.28 -14.02
C VAL A 21 14.39 -15.03 -12.82
N PHE A 22 13.47 -14.38 -12.11
CA PHE A 22 12.74 -15.00 -11.02
C PHE A 22 11.59 -15.85 -11.59
N VAL A 23 11.47 -17.09 -11.09
CA VAL A 23 10.42 -18.04 -11.49
C VAL A 23 9.87 -18.69 -10.25
N HIS A 24 8.55 -18.68 -10.09
CA HIS A 24 7.91 -19.47 -9.06
C HIS A 24 7.08 -20.60 -9.66
N VAL A 25 7.18 -21.77 -9.05
CA VAL A 25 6.33 -22.91 -9.35
C VAL A 25 5.26 -22.95 -8.28
N LEU A 26 4.05 -22.53 -8.64
CA LEU A 26 2.94 -22.44 -7.69
C LEU A 26 2.50 -23.86 -7.26
N GLY A 27 2.33 -24.03 -5.96
CA GLY A 27 1.59 -25.13 -5.39
C GLY A 27 0.07 -24.93 -5.51
N GLU A 28 -0.69 -25.81 -4.89
CA GLU A 28 -2.14 -25.63 -4.78
C GLU A 28 -2.49 -24.32 -4.10
N GLN A 29 -3.59 -23.69 -4.55
CA GLN A 29 -4.10 -22.47 -3.92
C GLN A 29 -4.63 -22.78 -2.52
N VAL A 30 -4.17 -22.05 -1.52
CA VAL A 30 -4.71 -22.14 -0.16
C VAL A 30 -6.12 -21.54 -0.18
N LEU A 31 -7.11 -22.38 0.13
CA LEU A 31 -8.50 -21.96 0.29
C LEU A 31 -8.77 -21.87 1.79
N ALA A 32 -9.04 -20.67 2.27
CA ALA A 32 -9.34 -20.43 3.68
C ALA A 32 -10.29 -19.21 3.81
N PRO A 33 -11.28 -19.28 4.69
CA PRO A 33 -12.20 -18.17 4.89
C PRO A 33 -11.45 -16.94 5.41
N VAL A 34 -11.88 -15.74 4.98
CA VAL A 34 -11.43 -14.50 5.58
C VAL A 34 -11.75 -14.52 7.06
N PRO A 35 -10.79 -14.24 7.95
CA PRO A 35 -11.04 -14.21 9.40
C PRO A 35 -12.19 -13.26 9.75
N GLU A 36 -12.99 -13.66 10.74
CA GLU A 36 -14.17 -12.90 11.16
C GLU A 36 -13.80 -11.50 11.63
N GLY A 37 -14.61 -10.52 11.25
CA GLY A 37 -14.43 -9.11 11.63
C GLY A 37 -13.52 -8.31 10.73
N LEU A 38 -12.85 -8.92 9.75
CA LEU A 38 -12.05 -8.18 8.78
C LEU A 38 -12.92 -7.54 7.69
N VAL A 39 -12.46 -6.39 7.21
CA VAL A 39 -13.04 -5.66 6.08
C VAL A 39 -12.06 -5.62 4.91
N ASP A 40 -12.56 -5.33 3.71
CA ASP A 40 -11.69 -5.14 2.54
C ASP A 40 -10.71 -3.98 2.81
N GLY A 41 -9.42 -4.17 2.49
CA GLY A 41 -8.32 -3.23 2.73
C GLY A 41 -7.37 -3.66 3.85
N ILE A 42 -6.80 -2.68 4.53
CA ILE A 42 -5.77 -2.85 5.57
C ILE A 42 -6.44 -2.97 6.94
N ASN A 43 -6.28 -4.11 7.61
CA ASN A 43 -6.79 -4.34 8.97
C ASN A 43 -5.61 -4.40 9.96
N TYR A 44 -5.48 -3.40 10.82
CA TYR A 44 -4.45 -3.35 11.86
C TYR A 44 -4.90 -4.20 13.05
N ILE A 45 -4.22 -5.31 13.31
CA ILE A 45 -4.56 -6.28 14.35
C ILE A 45 -3.88 -5.93 15.67
N ASP A 46 -2.59 -5.60 15.60
CA ASP A 46 -1.77 -5.13 16.71
C ASP A 46 -0.60 -4.26 16.20
N GLU A 47 0.33 -3.90 17.08
CA GLU A 47 1.49 -3.05 16.74
C GLU A 47 2.48 -3.68 15.74
N THR A 48 2.38 -4.98 15.49
CA THR A 48 3.34 -5.74 14.66
C THR A 48 2.66 -6.53 13.56
N THR A 49 1.33 -6.56 13.53
CA THR A 49 0.54 -7.44 12.68
C THR A 49 -0.53 -6.69 11.91
N VAL A 50 -0.59 -6.94 10.61
CA VAL A 50 -1.62 -6.43 9.70
C VAL A 50 -2.23 -7.59 8.93
N GLN A 51 -3.55 -7.56 8.74
CA GLN A 51 -4.24 -8.44 7.80
C GLN A 51 -4.77 -7.64 6.61
N LEU A 52 -4.38 -8.06 5.43
CA LEU A 52 -4.77 -7.46 4.16
C LEU A 52 -5.90 -8.28 3.54
N VAL A 53 -6.94 -7.61 3.07
CA VAL A 53 -8.06 -8.24 2.36
C VAL A 53 -8.31 -7.50 1.05
N LEU A 54 -8.22 -8.20 -0.07
CA LEU A 54 -8.47 -7.67 -1.41
C LEU A 54 -9.70 -8.34 -2.04
N TYR A 55 -10.67 -7.57 -2.46
CA TYR A 55 -11.74 -8.04 -3.34
C TYR A 55 -11.24 -8.05 -4.78
N ALA A 56 -11.04 -9.24 -5.36
CA ALA A 56 -10.56 -9.43 -6.72
C ALA A 56 -11.22 -10.66 -7.35
N PRO A 57 -12.43 -10.49 -7.91
CA PRO A 57 -13.18 -11.59 -8.51
C PRO A 57 -12.53 -12.08 -9.80
N MET A 58 -12.76 -13.36 -10.11
CA MET A 58 -12.27 -14.02 -11.34
C MET A 58 -10.74 -14.03 -11.47
N LYS A 59 -10.02 -13.98 -10.34
CA LYS A 59 -8.56 -14.05 -10.31
C LYS A 59 -8.06 -15.42 -9.84
N GLU A 60 -6.87 -15.81 -10.34
CA GLU A 60 -6.27 -17.10 -10.05
C GLU A 60 -5.17 -17.02 -8.99
N ASN A 61 -4.45 -15.88 -8.95
CA ASN A 61 -3.35 -15.68 -8.03
C ASN A 61 -3.25 -14.22 -7.58
N VAL A 62 -2.99 -14.02 -6.29
CA VAL A 62 -2.63 -12.71 -5.74
C VAL A 62 -1.45 -12.88 -4.80
N PHE A 63 -0.46 -12.02 -4.95
CA PHE A 63 0.70 -11.89 -4.06
C PHE A 63 0.75 -10.51 -3.44
N VAL A 64 1.26 -10.45 -2.22
CA VAL A 64 1.63 -9.18 -1.60
C VAL A 64 3.11 -8.94 -1.87
N ILE A 65 3.45 -7.79 -2.45
CA ILE A 65 4.82 -7.34 -2.69
C ILE A 65 5.07 -6.01 -1.99
N GLY A 66 6.26 -5.79 -1.46
CA GLY A 66 6.55 -4.55 -0.74
C GLY A 66 7.93 -4.52 -0.09
N ASP A 67 8.14 -3.54 0.77
CA ASP A 67 9.40 -3.33 1.48
C ASP A 67 9.83 -4.52 2.37
N PHE A 68 8.89 -5.36 2.78
CA PHE A 68 9.12 -6.52 3.64
C PHE A 68 9.64 -7.75 2.88
N ASN A 69 9.55 -7.78 1.54
CA ASN A 69 10.02 -8.89 0.70
C ASN A 69 10.81 -8.43 -0.54
N ASN A 70 11.38 -7.22 -0.48
CA ASN A 70 12.13 -6.62 -1.58
C ASN A 70 11.35 -6.56 -2.92
N TRP A 71 10.04 -6.40 -2.85
CA TRP A 71 9.14 -6.29 -4.00
C TRP A 71 9.13 -7.54 -4.91
N VAL A 72 9.51 -8.69 -4.36
CA VAL A 72 9.52 -9.98 -5.08
C VAL A 72 8.30 -10.80 -4.64
N PRO A 73 7.51 -11.35 -5.60
CA PRO A 73 6.33 -12.14 -5.30
C PRO A 73 6.70 -13.57 -4.86
N TYR A 74 7.38 -13.71 -3.70
CA TYR A 74 7.69 -15.02 -3.16
C TYR A 74 6.44 -15.82 -2.82
N THR A 75 6.50 -17.14 -2.96
CA THR A 75 5.37 -18.05 -2.67
C THR A 75 4.84 -17.94 -1.26
N ASP A 76 5.69 -17.58 -0.29
CA ASP A 76 5.30 -17.33 1.10
C ASP A 76 4.40 -16.08 1.27
N TYR A 77 4.36 -15.20 0.29
CA TYR A 77 3.50 -14.00 0.26
C TYR A 77 2.29 -14.16 -0.67
N ARG A 78 1.99 -15.38 -1.10
CA ARG A 78 0.76 -15.67 -1.84
C ARG A 78 -0.43 -15.63 -0.91
N MET A 79 -1.45 -14.86 -1.28
CA MET A 79 -2.65 -14.70 -0.48
C MET A 79 -3.52 -15.97 -0.48
N ALA A 80 -4.18 -16.26 0.63
CA ALA A 80 -5.25 -17.24 0.71
C ALA A 80 -6.50 -16.72 0.01
N LYS A 81 -7.34 -17.61 -0.51
CA LYS A 81 -8.54 -17.30 -1.27
C LYS A 81 -9.80 -17.73 -0.54
N ASP A 82 -10.79 -16.82 -0.49
CA ASP A 82 -12.15 -17.05 -0.02
C ASP A 82 -13.16 -16.49 -1.04
N GLY A 83 -13.64 -17.33 -1.94
CA GLY A 83 -14.48 -16.90 -3.05
C GLY A 83 -13.81 -15.85 -3.92
N ASP A 84 -14.35 -14.63 -3.92
CA ASP A 84 -13.82 -13.48 -4.65
C ASP A 84 -12.86 -12.61 -3.82
N ARG A 85 -12.59 -12.97 -2.56
CA ARG A 85 -11.66 -12.28 -1.68
C ARG A 85 -10.36 -13.04 -1.54
N TRP A 86 -9.30 -12.24 -1.34
CA TRP A 86 -7.94 -12.69 -1.11
C TRP A 86 -7.47 -12.06 0.19
N TRP A 87 -6.80 -12.82 1.07
CA TRP A 87 -6.32 -12.28 2.32
C TRP A 87 -4.96 -12.82 2.71
N PHE A 88 -4.21 -12.00 3.46
CA PHE A 88 -2.86 -12.33 3.90
C PHE A 88 -2.57 -11.68 5.25
N THR A 89 -1.79 -12.35 6.10
CA THR A 89 -1.32 -11.80 7.37
C THR A 89 0.16 -11.44 7.26
N LEU A 90 0.49 -10.17 7.45
CA LEU A 90 1.85 -9.66 7.63
C LEU A 90 2.14 -9.61 9.13
N THR A 91 3.25 -10.22 9.54
CA THR A 91 3.76 -10.20 10.92
C THR A 91 5.13 -9.54 11.00
N ASP A 92 5.63 -9.37 12.22
CA ASP A 92 6.98 -8.85 12.50
C ASP A 92 7.23 -7.44 11.93
N LEU A 93 6.17 -6.66 11.78
CA LEU A 93 6.26 -5.25 11.41
C LEU A 93 6.82 -4.43 12.58
N VAL A 94 7.57 -3.39 12.26
CA VAL A 94 8.12 -2.47 13.26
C VAL A 94 7.12 -1.34 13.48
N PRO A 95 6.60 -1.14 14.70
CA PRO A 95 5.69 -0.04 15.02
C PRO A 95 6.24 1.33 14.61
N GLY A 96 5.41 2.17 14.03
CA GLY A 96 5.79 3.50 13.55
C GLY A 96 6.56 3.52 12.23
N LYS A 97 6.97 2.36 11.69
CA LYS A 97 7.64 2.30 10.40
C LYS A 97 6.62 2.19 9.26
N GLU A 98 6.79 3.02 8.24
CA GLU A 98 6.01 2.93 7.02
C GLU A 98 6.55 1.84 6.07
N TYR A 99 5.66 1.02 5.56
CA TYR A 99 5.95 0.00 4.55
C TYR A 99 5.15 0.28 3.28
N GLY A 100 5.86 0.47 2.16
CA GLY A 100 5.24 0.49 0.84
C GLY A 100 4.88 -0.93 0.41
N PHE A 101 3.70 -1.10 -0.21
CA PHE A 101 3.27 -2.39 -0.73
C PHE A 101 2.30 -2.26 -1.89
N GLN A 102 2.14 -3.35 -2.62
CA GLN A 102 1.16 -3.52 -3.70
C GLN A 102 0.69 -4.97 -3.73
N TYR A 103 -0.37 -5.20 -4.48
CA TYR A 103 -0.79 -6.54 -4.88
C TYR A 103 -0.34 -6.82 -6.32
N GLN A 104 0.29 -7.97 -6.53
CA GLN A 104 0.48 -8.52 -7.86
C GLN A 104 -0.60 -9.56 -8.13
N VAL A 105 -1.47 -9.27 -9.09
CA VAL A 105 -2.64 -10.06 -9.45
C VAL A 105 -2.40 -10.76 -10.79
N ASP A 106 -2.56 -12.07 -10.85
CA ASP A 106 -2.38 -12.92 -12.04
C ASP A 106 -1.04 -12.66 -12.78
N SER A 107 0.01 -12.31 -12.03
CA SER A 107 1.37 -11.99 -12.49
C SER A 107 1.54 -10.72 -13.32
N ASP A 108 0.49 -10.19 -13.93
CA ASP A 108 0.57 -9.09 -14.91
C ASP A 108 0.08 -7.74 -14.35
N VAL A 109 -0.79 -7.76 -13.37
CA VAL A 109 -1.42 -6.55 -12.84
C VAL A 109 -0.84 -6.21 -11.48
N ILE A 110 -0.24 -5.02 -11.36
CA ILE A 110 0.27 -4.50 -10.08
C ILE A 110 -0.60 -3.32 -9.67
N ILE A 111 -1.19 -3.39 -8.48
CA ILE A 111 -2.10 -2.38 -7.95
C ILE A 111 -1.79 -2.03 -6.50
N ALA A 112 -2.00 -0.78 -6.13
CA ALA A 112 -2.08 -0.38 -4.72
C ALA A 112 -3.34 -0.95 -4.07
N ASP A 113 -3.35 -1.00 -2.73
CA ASP A 113 -4.58 -1.31 -2.00
C ASP A 113 -5.62 -0.19 -2.24
N PRO A 114 -6.86 -0.53 -2.65
CA PRO A 114 -7.89 0.46 -2.96
C PRO A 114 -8.37 1.27 -1.75
N TYR A 115 -8.15 0.75 -0.53
CA TYR A 115 -8.59 1.37 0.72
C TYR A 115 -7.44 1.98 1.52
N THR A 116 -6.23 2.07 0.93
CA THR A 116 -5.09 2.65 1.62
C THR A 116 -5.30 4.14 1.93
N GLU A 117 -4.90 4.57 3.11
CA GLU A 117 -4.99 5.97 3.55
C GLU A 117 -3.84 6.83 3.02
N LYS A 118 -2.72 6.21 2.64
CA LYS A 118 -1.53 6.86 2.11
C LYS A 118 -1.01 6.13 0.88
N THR A 119 -0.67 6.90 -0.14
CA THR A 119 -0.05 6.40 -1.36
C THR A 119 1.30 7.06 -1.61
N LEU A 120 2.14 6.39 -2.42
CA LEU A 120 3.34 6.97 -3.04
C LEU A 120 3.17 6.94 -4.55
N ASP A 121 3.45 8.06 -5.20
CA ASP A 121 3.44 8.20 -6.66
C ASP A 121 4.88 8.40 -7.15
N PRO A 122 5.28 7.85 -8.31
CA PRO A 122 6.58 8.12 -8.92
C PRO A 122 6.91 9.62 -9.08
N LYS A 123 5.90 10.48 -9.04
CA LYS A 123 6.05 11.94 -9.18
C LYS A 123 6.22 12.67 -7.84
N ASP A 124 6.08 12.00 -6.70
CA ASP A 124 6.12 12.62 -5.36
C ASP A 124 7.47 13.26 -5.01
N ARG A 125 8.54 12.91 -5.70
CA ARG A 125 9.87 13.54 -5.53
C ARG A 125 9.88 15.05 -5.74
N GLY A 126 8.80 15.62 -6.28
CA GLY A 126 8.60 17.06 -6.42
C GLY A 126 7.92 17.72 -5.23
N ILE A 127 7.43 16.96 -4.25
CA ILE A 127 6.75 17.51 -3.07
C ILE A 127 7.79 18.09 -2.11
N PRO A 128 7.69 19.40 -1.77
CA PRO A 128 8.62 20.02 -0.83
C PRO A 128 8.52 19.45 0.58
N GLU A 129 9.64 19.37 1.29
CA GLU A 129 9.69 18.98 2.70
C GLU A 129 8.79 19.84 3.60
N ALA A 130 8.59 21.12 3.26
CA ALA A 130 7.68 22.02 3.96
C ALA A 130 6.20 21.63 3.80
N THR A 131 5.84 20.98 2.68
CA THR A 131 4.48 20.52 2.42
C THR A 131 4.22 19.17 3.09
N TYR A 132 5.17 18.24 2.97
CA TYR A 132 5.07 16.93 3.59
C TYR A 132 6.42 16.52 4.19
N PRO A 133 6.66 16.78 5.48
CA PRO A 133 7.90 16.44 6.15
C PRO A 133 8.12 14.92 6.19
N ASN A 134 9.36 14.50 5.89
CA ASN A 134 9.76 13.09 5.93
C ASN A 134 8.91 12.16 5.05
N LEU A 135 8.44 12.65 3.90
CA LEU A 135 7.71 11.81 2.95
C LEU A 135 8.56 10.58 2.59
N LYS A 136 7.99 9.39 2.79
CA LYS A 136 8.63 8.14 2.38
C LYS A 136 8.93 8.19 0.88
N PRO A 137 10.19 7.93 0.45
CA PRO A 137 10.50 7.93 -0.97
C PRO A 137 9.79 6.79 -1.71
N TYR A 138 9.38 7.08 -2.94
CA TYR A 138 8.87 6.06 -3.86
C TYR A 138 9.93 4.97 -4.12
N PRO A 139 9.59 3.67 -4.18
CA PRO A 139 10.52 2.57 -4.41
C PRO A 139 10.95 2.46 -5.88
N GLU A 140 11.69 3.46 -6.37
CA GLU A 140 12.13 3.53 -7.76
C GLU A 140 12.95 2.29 -8.19
N GLY A 141 12.62 1.74 -9.36
CA GLY A 141 13.30 0.57 -9.94
C GLY A 141 12.90 -0.77 -9.31
N LEU A 142 12.09 -0.78 -8.26
CA LEU A 142 11.60 -2.00 -7.61
C LEU A 142 10.17 -2.34 -8.02
N THR A 143 9.38 -1.31 -8.33
CA THR A 143 8.00 -1.47 -8.78
C THR A 143 7.58 -0.33 -9.72
N SER A 144 6.32 -0.33 -10.14
CA SER A 144 5.70 0.70 -10.97
C SER A 144 4.28 1.04 -10.51
N GLY A 145 3.77 2.21 -10.94
CA GLY A 145 2.42 2.67 -10.58
C GLY A 145 2.31 3.19 -9.15
N ILE A 146 1.10 3.40 -8.70
CA ILE A 146 0.82 3.87 -7.34
C ILE A 146 1.11 2.77 -6.33
N THR A 147 1.76 3.12 -5.23
CA THR A 147 2.09 2.23 -4.11
C THR A 147 1.25 2.58 -2.90
N ALA A 148 0.63 1.60 -2.27
CA ALA A 148 -0.02 1.74 -0.98
C ALA A 148 1.02 1.80 0.15
N VAL A 149 0.68 2.46 1.26
CA VAL A 149 1.51 2.50 2.47
C VAL A 149 0.69 2.01 3.66
N LEU A 150 1.29 1.13 4.46
CA LEU A 150 0.78 0.73 5.76
C LEU A 150 1.78 1.11 6.85
N GLN A 151 1.27 1.38 8.06
CA GLN A 151 2.07 1.72 9.23
C GLN A 151 1.35 1.26 10.49
N THR A 152 1.91 0.33 11.23
CA THR A 152 1.41 -0.08 12.55
C THR A 152 1.85 0.90 13.65
N GLY A 153 1.21 0.85 14.81
CA GLY A 153 1.60 1.69 15.95
C GLY A 153 1.41 3.19 15.70
N GLN A 154 0.48 3.58 14.83
CA GLN A 154 0.12 4.99 14.65
C GLN A 154 -0.66 5.48 15.87
N GLU A 155 -0.33 6.69 16.33
CA GLU A 155 -1.15 7.39 17.30
C GLU A 155 -2.46 7.86 16.65
N ASN A 156 -3.57 7.64 17.33
CA ASN A 156 -4.86 8.15 16.88
C ASN A 156 -4.83 9.69 16.87
N TYR A 157 -5.44 10.27 15.83
CA TYR A 157 -5.62 11.71 15.80
C TYR A 157 -6.55 12.17 16.94
N ASP A 158 -6.07 13.09 17.75
CA ASP A 158 -6.86 13.68 18.84
C ASP A 158 -7.77 14.79 18.31
N TRP A 159 -9.04 14.45 18.08
CA TRP A 159 -10.03 15.38 17.57
C TRP A 159 -10.43 16.40 18.65
N VAL A 160 -10.12 17.67 18.41
CA VAL A 160 -10.50 18.78 19.33
C VAL A 160 -12.01 18.88 19.50
N ASN A 161 -12.80 18.54 18.48
CA ASN A 161 -14.27 18.58 18.47
C ASN A 161 -14.86 17.19 18.21
N ALA A 162 -14.68 16.26 19.15
CA ALA A 162 -15.17 14.88 19.04
C ALA A 162 -16.70 14.75 19.04
N SER A 163 -17.44 15.81 19.42
CA SER A 163 -18.90 15.83 19.56
C SER A 163 -19.57 16.85 18.62
N PHE A 164 -19.14 16.89 17.37
CA PHE A 164 -19.78 17.74 16.36
C PHE A 164 -21.11 17.14 15.91
N ASP A 165 -22.20 17.88 16.12
CA ASP A 165 -23.51 17.55 15.57
C ASP A 165 -23.65 18.16 14.18
N ALA A 166 -23.71 17.32 13.15
CA ALA A 166 -23.88 17.78 11.79
C ALA A 166 -25.26 18.44 11.59
N PRO A 167 -25.38 19.57 10.86
CA PRO A 167 -26.66 20.14 10.52
C PRO A 167 -27.48 19.19 9.65
N PRO A 168 -28.84 19.37 9.59
CA PRO A 168 -29.68 18.64 8.67
C PRO A 168 -29.23 18.82 7.22
N GLN A 169 -29.46 17.80 6.39
CA GLN A 169 -28.99 17.78 5.00
C GLN A 169 -29.44 19.01 4.20
N GLU A 170 -30.66 19.50 4.44
CA GLU A 170 -31.26 20.68 3.82
C GLU A 170 -30.63 22.02 4.21
N GLU A 171 -29.82 22.02 5.30
CA GLU A 171 -29.12 23.20 5.80
C GLU A 171 -27.63 23.19 5.47
N LEU A 172 -27.15 22.15 4.75
CA LEU A 172 -25.74 22.05 4.38
C LEU A 172 -25.35 23.14 3.39
N VAL A 173 -24.25 23.83 3.68
CA VAL A 173 -23.50 24.64 2.71
C VAL A 173 -22.22 23.87 2.37
N ILE A 174 -22.07 23.50 1.10
CA ILE A 174 -20.94 22.69 0.63
C ILE A 174 -19.98 23.58 -0.14
N TYR A 175 -18.72 23.61 0.30
CA TYR A 175 -17.64 24.30 -0.40
C TYR A 175 -16.59 23.26 -0.80
N GLU A 176 -16.40 23.07 -2.11
CA GLU A 176 -15.40 22.19 -2.66
C GLU A 176 -14.13 22.98 -2.98
N LEU A 177 -12.99 22.52 -2.50
CA LEU A 177 -11.69 23.13 -2.79
C LEU A 177 -10.62 22.06 -3.02
N LEU A 178 -9.62 22.40 -3.82
CA LEU A 178 -8.42 21.60 -4.00
C LEU A 178 -7.28 22.25 -3.20
N VAL A 179 -6.84 21.59 -2.13
CA VAL A 179 -5.83 22.12 -1.19
C VAL A 179 -4.57 22.58 -1.93
N ARG A 180 -4.11 21.78 -2.92
CA ARG A 180 -2.95 22.12 -3.75
C ARG A 180 -3.06 23.48 -4.44
N ASP A 181 -4.25 23.88 -4.87
CA ASP A 181 -4.44 25.10 -5.67
C ASP A 181 -4.99 26.25 -4.83
N PHE A 182 -5.46 25.97 -3.60
CA PHE A 182 -6.14 26.94 -2.75
C PHE A 182 -5.18 27.77 -1.89
N ILE A 183 -4.13 27.15 -1.35
CA ILE A 183 -3.14 27.82 -0.49
C ILE A 183 -1.72 27.49 -0.96
N ALA A 184 -0.82 28.48 -0.85
CA ALA A 184 0.57 28.34 -1.32
C ALA A 184 1.39 27.28 -0.56
N ALA A 185 1.02 26.96 0.68
CA ALA A 185 1.68 25.92 1.49
C ALA A 185 1.25 24.50 1.11
N HIS A 186 0.12 24.33 0.40
CA HIS A 186 -0.41 23.07 -0.08
C HIS A 186 -0.63 22.02 1.03
N ASP A 187 -0.92 22.43 2.27
CA ASP A 187 -1.11 21.54 3.41
C ASP A 187 -2.41 21.81 4.18
N TYR A 188 -2.92 20.78 4.85
CA TYR A 188 -4.16 20.87 5.63
C TYR A 188 -4.05 21.73 6.88
N LYS A 189 -2.85 21.83 7.48
CA LYS A 189 -2.66 22.65 8.67
C LYS A 189 -2.86 24.13 8.36
N THR A 190 -2.21 24.64 7.32
CA THR A 190 -2.37 26.01 6.86
C THR A 190 -3.82 26.28 6.43
N LEU A 191 -4.46 25.31 5.76
CA LEU A 191 -5.89 25.40 5.44
C LEU A 191 -6.73 25.56 6.71
N THR A 192 -6.52 24.72 7.71
CA THR A 192 -7.24 24.77 9.00
C THR A 192 -7.06 26.12 9.70
N ASP A 193 -5.84 26.66 9.72
CA ASP A 193 -5.53 27.95 10.31
C ASP A 193 -6.22 29.13 9.57
N THR A 194 -6.67 28.91 8.33
CA THR A 194 -7.36 29.91 7.50
C THR A 194 -8.89 29.75 7.45
N LEU A 195 -9.46 28.71 8.05
CA LEU A 195 -10.92 28.42 8.02
C LEU A 195 -11.77 29.58 8.56
N ASN A 196 -11.26 30.41 9.45
CA ASN A 196 -11.98 31.60 9.95
C ASN A 196 -12.23 32.66 8.87
N TYR A 197 -11.66 32.50 7.67
CA TYR A 197 -11.89 33.39 6.53
C TYR A 197 -13.20 33.07 5.80
N PHE A 198 -13.71 31.85 5.95
CA PHE A 198 -14.97 31.39 5.36
C PHE A 198 -16.14 31.60 6.31
#